data_92796269a3b3b159ee8417d1ee51a043
#
_entry.id   92796269a3b3b159ee8417d1ee51a043
#
_cell.length_a   1.000
_cell.length_b   1.000
_cell.length_c   1.000
_cell.angle_alpha   90.00
_cell.angle_beta   90.00
_cell.angle_gamma   90.00
#
_symmetry.space_group_name_H-M   'P 1'
#
loop_
_entity.id
_entity.type
_entity.pdbx_description
1 polymer ?
#
loop_
_entity_poly.entity_id
_entity_poly.type
_entity_poly.pdbx_seq_one_letter_code
_entity_poly.pdbx_strand_id
1 'polypeptide(L)'
;LPAVPKGRGKGFTLAQKMVGRACGLPEGQGVLPGTYCEPRMTSVGSQDTTGPMTRDELKDLACLGFSADLVMQSFCHTAAYPKPVDVKMHHELPEFISNRGGISLKPGDGIIHSWLNRMLLPDTVGTGGDSHTRFPIGISFPAGSGLVAFAAATGVMPLDMPESVLVRFKGKMQPGVTLRDLVHAIPLYAIKKGVLTVEKKGKKNIFSGRILEIEGLPDLKAEQAFELADASAERSAAGCTVHLHKEPIMEYIQSNIVLLKNMIAQGYADPRTITRRIQAMEAWLANPQLLQADKDAEYFDVIEIDMNEIKEPIVCCPNDPDDAKTLSDVAGAKIDEVFIGSCM
;
A
#
# COMPACT_ATOMS: atom_id res chain seq x y z
N LEU A 1 11.27 -18.00 -12.33
CA LEU A 1 10.88 -16.74 -12.95
C LEU A 1 9.61 -16.95 -13.78
N PRO A 2 8.65 -16.02 -13.76
CA PRO A 2 7.51 -16.09 -14.67
C PRO A 2 7.98 -15.99 -16.13
N ALA A 3 7.27 -16.67 -17.02
CA ALA A 3 7.63 -16.62 -18.44
C ALA A 3 7.42 -15.19 -19.00
N VAL A 4 8.37 -14.70 -19.77
CA VAL A 4 8.19 -13.46 -20.52
C VAL A 4 7.12 -13.71 -21.60
N PRO A 5 6.05 -12.90 -21.66
CA PRO A 5 5.00 -13.09 -22.65
C PRO A 5 5.57 -12.91 -24.08
N LYS A 6 5.37 -13.91 -24.91
CA LYS A 6 5.80 -13.85 -26.31
C LYS A 6 4.67 -13.31 -27.19
N GLY A 7 4.99 -12.34 -28.02
CA GLY A 7 4.11 -11.90 -29.12
C GLY A 7 2.80 -11.25 -28.72
N ARG A 8 2.73 -10.65 -27.53
CA ARG A 8 1.50 -10.00 -27.03
C ARG A 8 1.08 -8.77 -27.87
N GLY A 9 2.02 -8.04 -28.47
CA GLY A 9 1.77 -6.83 -29.26
C GLY A 9 1.26 -5.62 -28.47
N LYS A 10 1.11 -5.72 -27.14
CA LYS A 10 0.65 -4.66 -26.23
C LYS A 10 1.63 -4.44 -25.09
N GLY A 11 1.63 -3.23 -24.55
CA GLY A 11 2.45 -2.83 -23.45
C GLY A 11 1.93 -3.31 -22.08
N PHE A 12 2.67 -2.95 -21.04
CA PHE A 12 2.41 -3.35 -19.66
C PHE A 12 1.98 -2.16 -18.82
N THR A 13 1.14 -2.42 -17.82
CA THR A 13 0.78 -1.45 -16.79
C THR A 13 1.95 -1.19 -15.85
N LEU A 14 1.88 -0.10 -15.08
CA LEU A 14 2.89 0.22 -14.08
C LEU A 14 3.03 -0.91 -13.05
N ALA A 15 1.92 -1.42 -12.52
CA ALA A 15 1.94 -2.52 -11.55
C ALA A 15 2.56 -3.79 -12.14
N GLN A 16 2.25 -4.12 -13.38
CA GLN A 16 2.84 -5.29 -14.06
C GLN A 16 4.35 -5.17 -14.18
N LYS A 17 4.87 -3.98 -14.48
CA LYS A 17 6.31 -3.72 -14.55
C LYS A 17 6.98 -3.76 -13.18
N MET A 18 6.34 -3.24 -12.14
CA MET A 18 6.85 -3.32 -10.77
C MET A 18 7.01 -4.77 -10.33
N VAL A 19 5.99 -5.58 -10.53
CA VAL A 19 6.02 -7.01 -10.21
C VAL A 19 7.01 -7.75 -11.09
N GLY A 20 7.10 -7.41 -12.37
CA GLY A 20 8.09 -7.96 -13.29
C GLY A 20 9.53 -7.73 -12.83
N ARG A 21 9.85 -6.49 -12.43
CA ARG A 21 11.17 -6.16 -11.85
C ARG A 21 11.44 -6.96 -10.57
N ALA A 22 10.46 -7.06 -9.68
CA ALA A 22 10.58 -7.82 -8.44
C ALA A 22 10.76 -9.33 -8.67
N CYS A 23 10.34 -9.85 -9.81
CA CYS A 23 10.56 -11.22 -10.24
C CYS A 23 11.87 -11.42 -11.03
N GLY A 24 12.64 -10.36 -11.25
CA GLY A 24 13.89 -10.42 -12.02
C GLY A 24 13.70 -10.50 -13.53
N LEU A 25 12.54 -10.12 -14.07
CA LEU A 25 12.34 -10.00 -15.51
C LEU A 25 13.19 -8.86 -16.08
N PRO A 26 13.50 -8.89 -17.39
CA PRO A 26 14.20 -7.78 -18.04
C PRO A 26 13.47 -6.45 -17.88
N GLU A 27 14.22 -5.36 -17.88
CA GLU A 27 13.67 -4.00 -17.72
C GLU A 27 12.53 -3.73 -18.70
N GLY A 28 11.44 -3.17 -18.18
CA GLY A 28 10.25 -2.85 -18.97
C GLY A 28 9.31 -4.03 -19.26
N GLN A 29 9.67 -5.24 -18.81
CA GLN A 29 8.78 -6.40 -18.92
C GLN A 29 7.88 -6.50 -17.69
N GLY A 30 6.63 -6.89 -17.90
CA GLY A 30 5.65 -7.08 -16.87
C GLY A 30 5.17 -8.51 -16.72
N VAL A 31 4.55 -8.81 -15.60
CA VAL A 31 3.86 -10.07 -15.36
C VAL A 31 2.40 -9.92 -15.77
N LEU A 32 1.90 -10.82 -16.62
CA LEU A 32 0.52 -10.81 -17.07
C LEU A 32 -0.45 -11.31 -16.00
N PRO A 33 -1.70 -10.79 -15.96
CA PRO A 33 -2.74 -11.32 -15.10
C PRO A 33 -2.91 -12.84 -15.24
N GLY A 34 -3.13 -13.52 -14.11
CA GLY A 34 -3.28 -14.97 -14.07
C GLY A 34 -1.98 -15.77 -14.09
N THR A 35 -0.83 -15.10 -14.20
CA THR A 35 0.47 -15.76 -14.15
C THR A 35 0.92 -15.92 -12.70
N TYR A 36 1.30 -17.14 -12.31
CA TYR A 36 1.97 -17.39 -11.04
C TYR A 36 3.36 -16.77 -11.05
N CYS A 37 3.73 -16.08 -9.97
CA CYS A 37 5.04 -15.49 -9.82
C CYS A 37 5.46 -15.41 -8.33
N GLU A 38 6.73 -15.14 -8.11
CA GLU A 38 7.32 -15.01 -6.78
C GLU A 38 8.12 -13.71 -6.69
N PRO A 39 7.44 -12.55 -6.61
CA PRO A 39 8.12 -11.28 -6.52
C PRO A 39 8.88 -11.13 -5.20
N ARG A 40 10.05 -10.50 -5.29
CA ARG A 40 10.85 -10.12 -4.13
C ARG A 40 10.09 -9.09 -3.30
N MET A 41 10.04 -9.35 -1.98
CA MET A 41 9.40 -8.45 -1.01
C MET A 41 10.45 -7.51 -0.43
N THR A 42 10.51 -6.29 -0.91
CA THR A 42 11.47 -5.27 -0.45
C THR A 42 11.10 -4.73 0.93
N SER A 43 9.82 -4.67 1.25
CA SER A 43 9.33 -4.24 2.55
C SER A 43 8.23 -5.16 3.03
N VAL A 44 8.32 -5.59 4.28
CA VAL A 44 7.36 -6.51 4.93
C VAL A 44 6.92 -5.90 6.26
N GLY A 45 5.61 -5.75 6.43
CA GLY A 45 5.00 -5.24 7.65
C GLY A 45 4.34 -6.35 8.48
N SER A 46 4.64 -6.40 9.76
CA SER A 46 3.96 -7.23 10.74
C SER A 46 3.37 -6.35 11.83
N GLN A 47 2.09 -6.55 12.14
CA GLN A 47 1.41 -5.78 13.19
C GLN A 47 1.06 -6.68 14.38
N ASP A 48 0.76 -6.08 15.50
CA ASP A 48 0.63 -6.76 16.79
C ASP A 48 -0.56 -7.73 16.89
N THR A 49 -1.65 -7.51 16.17
CA THR A 49 -2.79 -8.44 16.21
C THR A 49 -2.51 -9.76 15.48
N THR A 50 -1.57 -9.78 14.55
CA THR A 50 -1.11 -10.98 13.83
C THR A 50 0.33 -11.38 14.14
N GLY A 51 1.05 -10.53 14.88
CA GLY A 51 2.46 -10.73 15.22
C GLY A 51 2.77 -12.06 15.94
N PRO A 52 1.98 -12.49 16.93
CA PRO A 52 2.19 -13.78 17.58
C PRO A 52 2.06 -14.96 16.62
N MET A 53 1.10 -14.93 15.69
CA MET A 53 0.94 -15.95 14.65
C MET A 53 2.10 -15.93 13.67
N THR A 54 2.52 -14.74 13.23
CA THR A 54 3.70 -14.59 12.36
C THR A 54 4.95 -15.13 13.03
N ARG A 55 5.15 -14.85 14.31
CA ARG A 55 6.26 -15.42 15.11
C ARG A 55 6.24 -16.95 15.11
N ASP A 56 5.09 -17.55 15.35
CA ASP A 56 4.97 -18.99 15.43
C ASP A 56 5.24 -19.65 14.06
N GLU A 57 4.73 -19.06 12.98
CA GLU A 57 5.03 -19.47 11.60
C GLU A 57 6.53 -19.34 11.28
N LEU A 58 7.19 -18.26 11.72
CA LEU A 58 8.64 -18.08 11.55
C LEU A 58 9.45 -19.14 12.30
N LYS A 59 8.99 -19.56 13.48
CA LYS A 59 9.59 -20.67 14.22
C LYS A 59 9.46 -21.99 13.47
N ASP A 60 8.26 -22.26 12.92
CA ASP A 60 7.99 -23.48 12.13
C ASP A 60 8.83 -23.50 10.85
N LEU A 61 9.11 -22.36 10.24
CA LEU A 61 10.03 -22.22 9.11
C LEU A 61 11.51 -22.27 9.50
N ALA A 62 11.85 -22.43 10.77
CA ALA A 62 13.21 -22.37 11.32
C ALA A 62 13.97 -21.09 10.89
N CYS A 63 13.26 -19.97 10.81
CA CYS A 63 13.82 -18.69 10.41
C CYS A 63 14.73 -18.13 11.49
N LEU A 64 16.04 -18.10 11.23
CA LEU A 64 17.06 -17.51 12.12
C LEU A 64 17.43 -16.07 11.75
N GLY A 65 17.07 -15.63 10.55
CA GLY A 65 17.29 -14.29 10.06
C GLY A 65 16.40 -13.98 8.86
N PHE A 66 15.95 -12.75 8.73
CA PHE A 66 15.11 -12.33 7.63
C PHE A 66 15.90 -12.22 6.35
N SER A 67 15.35 -12.78 5.26
CA SER A 67 15.88 -12.63 3.90
C SER A 67 15.24 -11.45 3.16
N ALA A 68 14.06 -11.00 3.57
CA ALA A 68 13.51 -9.74 3.07
C ALA A 68 14.41 -8.56 3.47
N ASP A 69 14.53 -7.55 2.62
CA ASP A 69 15.42 -6.42 2.86
C ASP A 69 15.07 -5.62 4.11
N LEU A 70 13.77 -5.48 4.40
CA LEU A 70 13.28 -4.80 5.58
C LEU A 70 12.00 -5.47 6.09
N VAL A 71 12.02 -5.85 7.36
CA VAL A 71 10.86 -6.35 8.10
C VAL A 71 10.63 -5.42 9.29
N MET A 72 9.42 -4.90 9.42
CA MET A 72 9.04 -4.01 10.52
C MET A 72 7.89 -4.62 11.31
N GLN A 73 8.02 -4.60 12.65
CA GLN A 73 6.98 -4.97 13.60
C GLN A 73 6.42 -3.72 14.28
N SER A 74 5.11 -3.63 14.40
CA SER A 74 4.42 -2.55 15.13
C SER A 74 3.56 -3.07 16.26
N PHE A 75 3.09 -2.14 17.11
CA PHE A 75 2.24 -2.41 18.26
C PHE A 75 1.05 -1.44 18.35
N CYS A 76 0.62 -0.90 17.22
CA CYS A 76 -0.36 0.19 17.17
C CYS A 76 -1.79 -0.21 17.55
N HIS A 77 -2.17 -1.48 17.39
CA HIS A 77 -3.53 -1.95 17.69
C HIS A 77 -3.77 -2.24 19.17
N THR A 78 -2.73 -2.55 19.92
CA THR A 78 -2.82 -2.96 21.33
C THR A 78 -2.18 -1.96 22.30
N ALA A 79 -1.73 -0.81 21.82
CA ALA A 79 -0.97 0.15 22.64
C ALA A 79 -1.83 0.87 23.69
N ALA A 80 -3.07 1.25 23.34
CA ALA A 80 -3.89 2.11 24.18
C ALA A 80 -4.54 1.37 25.36
N TYR A 81 -5.06 0.18 25.12
CA TYR A 81 -5.80 -0.62 26.11
C TYR A 81 -5.34 -2.07 26.09
N PRO A 82 -4.04 -2.36 26.45
CA PRO A 82 -3.50 -3.70 26.36
C PRO A 82 -4.12 -4.65 27.38
N LYS A 83 -4.42 -5.86 26.94
CA LYS A 83 -4.75 -6.97 27.84
C LYS A 83 -3.45 -7.59 28.38
N PRO A 84 -3.49 -8.40 29.45
CA PRO A 84 -2.29 -9.07 29.97
C PRO A 84 -1.51 -9.86 28.91
N VAL A 85 -2.19 -10.50 27.98
CA VAL A 85 -1.56 -11.22 26.87
C VAL A 85 -0.84 -10.27 25.89
N ASP A 86 -1.38 -9.08 25.69
CA ASP A 86 -0.75 -8.06 24.84
C ASP A 86 0.51 -7.50 25.50
N VAL A 87 0.47 -7.25 26.81
CA VAL A 87 1.63 -6.78 27.57
C VAL A 87 2.78 -7.81 27.49
N LYS A 88 2.47 -9.10 27.60
CA LYS A 88 3.47 -10.16 27.42
C LYS A 88 4.08 -10.11 26.01
N MET A 89 3.25 -9.99 24.99
CA MET A 89 3.69 -9.85 23.60
C MET A 89 4.57 -8.60 23.41
N HIS A 90 4.22 -7.47 24.01
CA HIS A 90 5.00 -6.24 23.92
C HIS A 90 6.44 -6.39 24.45
N HIS A 91 6.65 -7.33 25.37
CA HIS A 91 7.99 -7.64 25.90
C HIS A 91 8.73 -8.69 25.07
N GLU A 92 8.05 -9.70 24.55
CA GLU A 92 8.69 -10.86 23.90
C GLU A 92 8.92 -10.65 22.39
N LEU A 93 7.95 -10.05 21.69
CA LEU A 93 8.00 -9.94 20.23
C LEU A 93 9.09 -9.00 19.70
N PRO A 94 9.40 -7.85 20.35
CA PRO A 94 10.48 -6.98 19.90
C PRO A 94 11.83 -7.66 19.80
N GLU A 95 12.21 -8.42 20.81
CA GLU A 95 13.48 -9.17 20.82
C GLU A 95 13.51 -10.24 19.73
N PHE A 96 12.41 -10.98 19.56
CA PHE A 96 12.28 -11.98 18.52
C PHE A 96 12.50 -11.40 17.11
N ILE A 97 11.92 -10.24 16.83
CA ILE A 97 12.06 -9.54 15.54
C ILE A 97 13.47 -8.96 15.36
N SER A 98 13.98 -8.29 16.38
CA SER A 98 15.32 -7.65 16.34
C SER A 98 16.44 -8.65 16.17
N ASN A 99 16.36 -9.80 16.84
CA ASN A 99 17.37 -10.86 16.74
C ASN A 99 17.44 -11.48 15.34
N ARG A 100 16.43 -11.27 14.51
CA ARG A 100 16.38 -11.74 13.11
C ARG A 100 16.69 -10.65 12.09
N GLY A 101 17.11 -9.46 12.55
CA GLY A 101 17.46 -8.34 11.70
C GLY A 101 16.28 -7.43 11.34
N GLY A 102 15.14 -7.59 12.02
CA GLY A 102 13.97 -6.73 11.83
C GLY A 102 14.04 -5.44 12.64
N ILE A 103 13.18 -4.51 12.28
CA ILE A 103 12.96 -3.26 13.01
C ILE A 103 11.70 -3.42 13.84
N SER A 104 11.82 -3.31 15.16
CA SER A 104 10.67 -3.34 16.06
C SER A 104 10.36 -1.95 16.56
N LEU A 105 9.16 -1.46 16.29
CA LEU A 105 8.60 -0.29 16.94
C LEU A 105 8.23 -0.64 18.38
N LYS A 106 7.93 0.37 19.16
CA LYS A 106 7.47 0.23 20.56
C LYS A 106 6.00 0.57 20.65
N PRO A 107 5.27 0.04 21.66
CA PRO A 107 3.92 0.52 21.95
C PRO A 107 3.91 2.04 22.12
N GLY A 108 3.02 2.72 21.40
CA GLY A 108 2.93 4.18 21.42
C GLY A 108 3.76 4.93 20.37
N ASP A 109 4.62 4.25 19.61
CA ASP A 109 5.41 4.91 18.54
C ASP A 109 4.52 5.39 17.38
N GLY A 110 3.36 4.79 17.20
CA GLY A 110 2.41 5.15 16.16
C GLY A 110 2.01 4.00 15.27
N ILE A 111 1.38 4.35 14.17
CA ILE A 111 0.73 3.42 13.25
C ILE A 111 1.74 2.87 12.25
N ILE A 112 1.71 1.54 12.06
CA ILE A 112 2.63 0.87 11.14
C ILE A 112 2.59 1.46 9.73
N HIS A 113 1.41 1.83 9.25
CA HIS A 113 1.25 2.32 7.88
C HIS A 113 2.04 3.60 7.65
N SER A 114 2.01 4.53 8.61
CA SER A 114 2.78 5.78 8.54
C SER A 114 4.29 5.51 8.59
N TRP A 115 4.74 4.63 9.49
CA TRP A 115 6.15 4.29 9.62
C TRP A 115 6.69 3.53 8.41
N LEU A 116 5.97 2.50 7.97
CA LEU A 116 6.43 1.65 6.87
C LEU A 116 6.47 2.42 5.55
N ASN A 117 5.48 3.30 5.30
CA ASN A 117 5.49 4.15 4.12
C ASN A 117 6.71 5.08 4.07
N ARG A 118 7.23 5.51 5.21
CA ARG A 118 8.45 6.31 5.31
C ARG A 118 9.72 5.54 4.96
N MET A 119 9.63 4.23 4.82
CA MET A 119 10.78 3.37 4.55
C MET A 119 10.76 2.76 3.15
N LEU A 120 9.77 3.11 2.32
CA LEU A 120 9.63 2.54 0.99
C LEU A 120 10.72 3.02 0.03
N LEU A 121 11.08 2.12 -0.87
CA LEU A 121 11.82 2.45 -2.09
C LEU A 121 10.85 2.53 -3.26
N PRO A 122 11.00 3.50 -4.17
CA PRO A 122 10.13 3.63 -5.34
C PRO A 122 10.13 2.39 -6.22
N ASP A 123 8.98 2.08 -6.81
CA ASP A 123 8.79 0.99 -7.76
C ASP A 123 9.09 -0.42 -7.21
N THR A 124 9.07 -0.58 -5.89
CA THR A 124 9.29 -1.87 -5.25
C THR A 124 8.01 -2.52 -4.78
N VAL A 125 8.07 -3.82 -4.53
CA VAL A 125 6.93 -4.65 -4.09
C VAL A 125 7.11 -5.05 -2.64
N GLY A 126 6.01 -5.08 -1.90
CA GLY A 126 6.01 -5.53 -0.53
C GLY A 126 4.69 -6.19 -0.11
N THR A 127 4.63 -6.53 1.16
CA THR A 127 3.46 -7.15 1.80
C THR A 127 3.37 -6.74 3.27
N GLY A 128 2.28 -7.11 3.88
CA GLY A 128 2.07 -6.94 5.31
C GLY A 128 0.81 -7.64 5.78
N GLY A 129 0.69 -7.80 7.09
CA GLY A 129 -0.41 -8.53 7.74
C GLY A 129 -1.68 -7.72 7.97
N ASP A 130 -1.74 -6.49 7.47
CA ASP A 130 -2.90 -5.63 7.58
C ASP A 130 -3.40 -5.26 6.18
N SER A 131 -4.72 -5.24 5.98
CA SER A 131 -5.34 -4.88 4.70
C SER A 131 -4.99 -3.47 4.22
N HIS A 132 -4.66 -2.56 5.15
CA HIS A 132 -4.22 -1.19 4.86
C HIS A 132 -2.70 -1.07 4.66
N THR A 133 -1.99 -2.18 4.51
CA THR A 133 -0.60 -2.17 4.05
C THR A 133 -0.60 -1.80 2.57
N ARG A 134 -0.54 -0.51 2.29
CA ARG A 134 -0.61 0.06 0.93
C ARG A 134 0.60 0.95 0.67
N PHE A 135 1.26 0.73 -0.47
CA PHE A 135 2.51 1.39 -0.84
C PHE A 135 2.31 2.21 -2.12
N PRO A 136 1.91 3.50 -2.01
CA PRO A 136 1.55 4.31 -3.17
C PRO A 136 2.70 4.53 -4.16
N ILE A 137 3.95 4.63 -3.68
CA ILE A 137 5.12 4.85 -4.53
C ILE A 137 5.76 3.55 -5.04
N GLY A 138 5.26 2.42 -4.61
CA GLY A 138 5.52 1.08 -5.09
C GLY A 138 4.19 0.35 -5.18
N ILE A 139 4.16 -0.92 -4.82
CA ILE A 139 2.94 -1.71 -4.69
C ILE A 139 3.09 -2.72 -3.55
N SER A 140 1.99 -3.04 -2.90
CA SER A 140 1.94 -4.08 -1.87
C SER A 140 0.76 -5.01 -2.09
N PHE A 141 0.92 -6.24 -1.65
CA PHE A 141 -0.13 -7.26 -1.65
C PHE A 141 -0.30 -7.75 -0.21
N PRO A 142 -1.22 -7.16 0.57
CA PRO A 142 -1.48 -7.61 1.94
C PRO A 142 -1.84 -9.09 1.99
N ALA A 143 -1.39 -9.78 3.03
CA ALA A 143 -1.55 -11.21 3.16
C ALA A 143 -1.74 -11.64 4.62
N GLY A 144 -2.16 -12.87 4.84
CA GLY A 144 -2.24 -13.46 6.17
C GLY A 144 -0.87 -13.73 6.77
N SER A 145 -0.84 -14.06 8.06
CA SER A 145 0.39 -14.25 8.84
C SER A 145 1.35 -15.29 8.26
N GLY A 146 0.83 -16.36 7.68
CA GLY A 146 1.65 -17.42 7.05
C GLY A 146 2.44 -16.91 5.85
N LEU A 147 1.80 -16.17 4.95
CA LEU A 147 2.47 -15.58 3.78
C LEU A 147 3.41 -14.43 4.19
N VAL A 148 3.04 -13.63 5.18
CA VAL A 148 3.92 -12.58 5.72
C VAL A 148 5.19 -13.20 6.33
N ALA A 149 5.05 -14.27 7.10
CA ALA A 149 6.18 -15.00 7.65
C ALA A 149 7.06 -15.62 6.56
N PHE A 150 6.46 -16.22 5.54
CA PHE A 150 7.17 -16.76 4.40
C PHE A 150 7.95 -15.66 3.65
N ALA A 151 7.32 -14.53 3.41
CA ALA A 151 7.96 -13.37 2.76
C ALA A 151 9.15 -12.84 3.58
N ALA A 152 8.99 -12.72 4.90
CA ALA A 152 10.07 -12.29 5.79
C ALA A 152 11.25 -13.27 5.78
N ALA A 153 10.96 -14.56 5.87
CA ALA A 153 11.97 -15.61 5.94
C ALA A 153 12.71 -15.84 4.61
N THR A 154 12.00 -15.80 3.49
CA THR A 154 12.53 -16.17 2.17
C THR A 154 12.84 -14.96 1.26
N GLY A 155 12.26 -13.82 1.56
CA GLY A 155 12.39 -12.60 0.74
C GLY A 155 11.47 -12.54 -0.47
N VAL A 156 10.64 -13.55 -0.68
CA VAL A 156 9.67 -13.61 -1.79
C VAL A 156 8.28 -14.02 -1.30
N MET A 157 7.26 -13.69 -2.08
CA MET A 157 5.90 -14.11 -1.77
C MET A 157 5.23 -14.74 -3.01
N PRO A 158 4.63 -15.93 -2.90
CA PRO A 158 3.83 -16.50 -3.98
C PRO A 158 2.66 -15.59 -4.33
N LEU A 159 2.46 -15.32 -5.61
CA LEU A 159 1.42 -14.46 -6.11
C LEU A 159 0.89 -14.96 -7.45
N ASP A 160 -0.43 -15.08 -7.56
CA ASP A 160 -1.12 -15.12 -8.84
C ASP A 160 -1.41 -13.67 -9.25
N MET A 161 -0.77 -13.20 -10.32
CA MET A 161 -0.84 -11.79 -10.73
C MET A 161 -2.29 -11.35 -10.95
N PRO A 162 -2.81 -10.37 -10.19
CA PRO A 162 -4.16 -9.87 -10.40
C PRO A 162 -4.27 -9.02 -11.67
N GLU A 163 -5.49 -8.90 -12.18
CA GLU A 163 -5.84 -7.89 -13.17
C GLU A 163 -5.79 -6.49 -12.54
N SER A 164 -5.59 -5.46 -13.37
CA SER A 164 -5.60 -4.05 -12.95
C SER A 164 -6.81 -3.30 -13.44
N VAL A 165 -7.37 -2.46 -12.57
CA VAL A 165 -8.34 -1.42 -12.92
C VAL A 165 -7.63 -0.08 -12.82
N LEU A 166 -7.74 0.73 -13.87
CA LEU A 166 -7.18 2.09 -13.89
C LEU A 166 -8.25 3.09 -13.47
N VAL A 167 -7.92 3.93 -12.51
CA VAL A 167 -8.66 5.17 -12.21
C VAL A 167 -7.83 6.35 -12.71
N ARG A 168 -8.39 7.05 -13.69
CA ARG A 168 -7.74 8.21 -14.31
C ARG A 168 -8.46 9.49 -13.90
N PHE A 169 -7.78 10.33 -13.12
CA PHE A 169 -8.24 11.68 -12.85
C PHE A 169 -7.83 12.60 -14.00
N LYS A 170 -8.73 13.48 -14.38
CA LYS A 170 -8.50 14.54 -15.38
C LYS A 170 -9.12 15.85 -14.92
N GLY A 171 -8.79 16.94 -15.59
CA GLY A 171 -9.26 18.27 -15.22
C GLY A 171 -8.54 18.82 -14.00
N LYS A 172 -9.17 19.77 -13.31
CA LYS A 172 -8.60 20.46 -12.15
C LYS A 172 -9.51 20.34 -10.94
N MET A 173 -8.90 20.22 -9.76
CA MET A 173 -9.63 20.27 -8.50
C MET A 173 -10.33 21.61 -8.36
N GLN A 174 -11.61 21.58 -8.00
CA GLN A 174 -12.45 22.76 -7.86
C GLN A 174 -12.34 23.38 -6.46
N PRO A 175 -12.63 24.69 -6.30
CA PRO A 175 -12.66 25.31 -4.97
C PRO A 175 -13.62 24.59 -4.01
N GLY A 176 -13.18 24.40 -2.75
CA GLY A 176 -13.97 23.72 -1.71
C GLY A 176 -13.92 22.19 -1.78
N VAL A 177 -13.26 21.62 -2.79
CA VAL A 177 -13.02 20.17 -2.93
C VAL A 177 -11.64 19.83 -2.37
N THR A 178 -11.56 18.77 -1.58
CA THR A 178 -10.33 18.28 -0.97
C THR A 178 -9.90 16.93 -1.58
N LEU A 179 -8.73 16.48 -1.23
CA LEU A 179 -8.26 15.16 -1.62
C LEU A 179 -9.19 14.04 -1.13
N ARG A 180 -9.77 14.20 0.07
CA ARG A 180 -10.74 13.22 0.61
C ARG A 180 -11.95 13.05 -0.30
N ASP A 181 -12.41 14.12 -0.94
CA ASP A 181 -13.51 14.04 -1.92
C ASP A 181 -13.09 13.25 -3.17
N LEU A 182 -11.84 13.36 -3.59
CA LEU A 182 -11.30 12.55 -4.68
C LEU A 182 -11.19 11.06 -4.30
N VAL A 183 -10.84 10.76 -3.06
CA VAL A 183 -10.86 9.39 -2.53
C VAL A 183 -12.27 8.80 -2.65
N HIS A 184 -13.28 9.55 -2.23
CA HIS A 184 -14.68 9.12 -2.28
C HIS A 184 -15.29 9.18 -3.70
N ALA A 185 -14.68 9.94 -4.60
CA ALA A 185 -15.09 9.96 -6.01
C ALA A 185 -14.86 8.61 -6.70
N ILE A 186 -13.88 7.83 -6.26
CA ILE A 186 -13.59 6.53 -6.85
C ILE A 186 -14.79 5.59 -6.76
N PRO A 187 -15.37 5.31 -5.57
CA PRO A 187 -16.58 4.48 -5.50
C PRO A 187 -17.80 5.17 -6.14
N LEU A 188 -17.93 6.48 -6.04
CA LEU A 188 -19.06 7.19 -6.63
C LEU A 188 -19.10 7.01 -8.17
N TYR A 189 -17.97 7.17 -8.83
CA TYR A 189 -17.87 7.00 -10.28
C TYR A 189 -17.99 5.53 -10.72
N ALA A 190 -17.52 4.60 -9.90
CA ALA A 190 -17.73 3.17 -10.12
C ALA A 190 -19.23 2.81 -10.03
N ILE A 191 -19.95 3.38 -9.07
CA ILE A 191 -21.41 3.24 -8.97
C ILE A 191 -22.10 3.81 -10.20
N LYS A 192 -21.76 5.03 -10.60
CA LYS A 192 -22.33 5.68 -11.79
C LYS A 192 -22.08 4.88 -13.06
N LYS A 193 -20.94 4.21 -13.16
CA LYS A 193 -20.60 3.33 -14.29
C LYS A 193 -21.31 1.97 -14.22
N GLY A 194 -21.91 1.62 -13.09
CA GLY A 194 -22.61 0.34 -12.90
C GLY A 194 -21.70 -0.84 -12.60
N VAL A 195 -20.45 -0.59 -12.18
CA VAL A 195 -19.45 -1.62 -11.86
C VAL A 195 -19.22 -1.80 -10.36
N LEU A 196 -19.87 -1.00 -9.54
CA LEU A 196 -19.94 -1.13 -8.10
C LEU A 196 -21.39 -0.99 -7.65
N THR A 197 -21.87 -1.89 -6.79
CA THR A 197 -23.20 -1.80 -6.17
C THR A 197 -23.10 -1.67 -4.67
N VAL A 198 -24.02 -0.94 -4.06
CA VAL A 198 -24.12 -0.81 -2.59
C VAL A 198 -24.85 -2.02 -2.00
N GLU A 199 -25.85 -2.55 -2.70
CA GLU A 199 -26.64 -3.69 -2.26
C GLU A 199 -25.77 -4.94 -2.07
N LYS A 200 -25.99 -5.65 -0.97
CA LYS A 200 -25.23 -6.88 -0.64
C LYS A 200 -25.60 -8.07 -1.52
N LYS A 201 -26.88 -8.18 -1.91
CA LYS A 201 -27.35 -9.25 -2.77
C LYS A 201 -26.97 -8.98 -4.22
N GLY A 202 -26.22 -9.90 -4.83
CA GLY A 202 -25.73 -9.73 -6.19
C GLY A 202 -24.69 -8.60 -6.32
N LYS A 203 -23.90 -8.36 -5.25
CA LYS A 203 -22.92 -7.28 -5.21
C LYS A 203 -21.93 -7.38 -6.36
N LYS A 204 -21.80 -6.27 -7.09
CA LYS A 204 -20.72 -6.04 -8.04
C LYS A 204 -19.65 -5.19 -7.36
N ASN A 205 -18.40 -5.54 -7.54
CA ASN A 205 -17.27 -4.73 -7.10
C ASN A 205 -16.10 -4.96 -8.06
N ILE A 206 -15.92 -4.02 -8.96
CA ILE A 206 -14.85 -4.07 -9.98
C ILE A 206 -13.46 -4.15 -9.36
N PHE A 207 -13.27 -3.61 -8.16
CA PHE A 207 -11.98 -3.57 -7.48
C PHE A 207 -11.63 -4.86 -6.74
N SER A 208 -12.61 -5.68 -6.40
CA SER A 208 -12.40 -6.87 -5.57
C SER A 208 -11.42 -7.83 -6.20
N GLY A 209 -10.32 -8.12 -5.49
CA GLY A 209 -9.26 -9.00 -5.96
C GLY A 209 -8.43 -8.45 -7.13
N ARG A 210 -8.61 -7.19 -7.51
CA ARG A 210 -7.86 -6.52 -8.57
C ARG A 210 -6.93 -5.45 -8.01
N ILE A 211 -5.92 -5.12 -8.78
CA ILE A 211 -5.04 -3.98 -8.47
C ILE A 211 -5.73 -2.70 -8.88
N LEU A 212 -5.71 -1.70 -8.00
CA LEU A 212 -6.13 -0.34 -8.32
C LEU A 212 -4.91 0.48 -8.68
N GLU A 213 -4.84 0.90 -9.95
CA GLU A 213 -3.81 1.83 -10.44
C GLU A 213 -4.43 3.20 -10.62
N ILE A 214 -3.84 4.22 -9.98
CA ILE A 214 -4.35 5.61 -9.98
C ILE A 214 -3.39 6.51 -10.72
N GLU A 215 -3.88 7.31 -11.67
CA GLU A 215 -3.12 8.31 -12.40
C GLU A 215 -3.88 9.63 -12.56
N GLY A 216 -3.18 10.66 -13.00
CA GLY A 216 -3.77 11.98 -13.26
C GLY A 216 -3.58 12.98 -12.13
N LEU A 217 -2.90 12.60 -11.04
CA LEU A 217 -2.56 13.44 -9.90
C LEU A 217 -1.05 13.35 -9.60
N PRO A 218 -0.16 13.58 -10.60
CA PRO A 218 1.24 13.22 -10.49
C PRO A 218 2.04 14.10 -9.53
N ASP A 219 1.51 15.27 -9.15
CA ASP A 219 2.20 16.24 -8.29
C ASP A 219 1.70 16.22 -6.84
N LEU A 220 0.88 15.23 -6.47
CA LEU A 220 0.54 15.01 -5.07
C LEU A 220 1.80 14.72 -4.24
N LYS A 221 1.81 15.17 -3.00
CA LYS A 221 2.78 14.70 -2.02
C LYS A 221 2.62 13.19 -1.80
N ALA A 222 3.70 12.50 -1.47
CA ALA A 222 3.63 11.05 -1.25
C ALA A 222 2.65 10.69 -0.13
N GLU A 223 2.56 11.51 0.92
CA GLU A 223 1.59 11.35 2.02
C GLU A 223 0.13 11.47 1.53
N GLN A 224 -0.12 12.36 0.57
CA GLN A 224 -1.44 12.49 -0.05
C GLN A 224 -1.75 11.30 -0.96
N ALA A 225 -0.75 10.81 -1.70
CA ALA A 225 -0.90 9.57 -2.48
C ALA A 225 -1.17 8.36 -1.59
N PHE A 226 -0.61 8.34 -0.38
CA PHE A 226 -0.92 7.29 0.61
C PHE A 226 -2.39 7.34 1.02
N GLU A 227 -2.99 8.49 1.18
CA GLU A 227 -4.43 8.61 1.49
C GLU A 227 -5.31 7.95 0.41
N LEU A 228 -4.98 8.16 -0.86
CA LEU A 228 -5.65 7.46 -1.97
C LEU A 228 -5.42 5.95 -1.94
N ALA A 229 -4.18 5.52 -1.73
CA ALA A 229 -3.82 4.10 -1.73
C ALA A 229 -4.42 3.37 -0.52
N ASP A 230 -4.42 3.99 0.66
CA ASP A 230 -4.95 3.42 1.88
C ASP A 230 -6.43 3.04 1.74
N ALA A 231 -7.22 3.94 1.18
CA ALA A 231 -8.66 3.71 0.96
C ALA A 231 -8.96 2.55 0.01
N SER A 232 -8.01 2.07 -0.78
CA SER A 232 -8.18 0.90 -1.64
C SER A 232 -8.48 -0.38 -0.85
N ALA A 233 -8.08 -0.44 0.42
CA ALA A 233 -8.42 -1.55 1.32
C ALA A 233 -9.93 -1.67 1.53
N GLU A 234 -10.64 -0.54 1.60
CA GLU A 234 -12.10 -0.51 1.75
C GLU A 234 -12.84 -0.97 0.47
N ARG A 235 -12.14 -1.02 -0.66
CA ARG A 235 -12.65 -1.53 -1.94
C ARG A 235 -12.36 -3.02 -2.15
N SER A 236 -11.72 -3.69 -1.19
CA SER A 236 -11.23 -5.07 -1.33
C SER A 236 -10.24 -5.26 -2.48
N ALA A 237 -9.51 -4.21 -2.86
CA ALA A 237 -8.47 -4.29 -3.87
C ALA A 237 -7.31 -5.16 -3.40
N ALA A 238 -6.75 -5.96 -4.31
CA ALA A 238 -5.60 -6.81 -4.02
C ALA A 238 -4.32 -6.02 -3.74
N GLY A 239 -4.20 -4.84 -4.37
CA GLY A 239 -3.09 -3.92 -4.21
C GLY A 239 -3.44 -2.57 -4.81
N CYS A 240 -2.59 -1.58 -4.59
CA CYS A 240 -2.78 -0.24 -5.16
C CYS A 240 -1.43 0.41 -5.41
N THR A 241 -1.33 1.17 -6.49
CA THR A 241 -0.22 2.07 -6.76
C THR A 241 -0.73 3.39 -7.31
N VAL A 242 0.00 4.47 -7.04
CA VAL A 242 -0.35 5.83 -7.49
C VAL A 242 0.80 6.39 -8.32
N HIS A 243 0.50 6.75 -9.56
CA HIS A 243 1.50 7.35 -10.43
C HIS A 243 1.80 8.78 -9.97
N LEU A 244 3.06 9.01 -9.57
CA LEU A 244 3.58 10.33 -9.22
C LEU A 244 4.76 10.69 -10.13
N HIS A 245 5.01 11.99 -10.30
CA HIS A 245 6.27 12.48 -10.83
C HIS A 245 7.40 12.22 -9.84
N LYS A 246 8.64 12.28 -10.32
CA LYS A 246 9.81 11.99 -9.47
C LYS A 246 10.05 13.06 -8.40
N GLU A 247 9.68 14.31 -8.64
CA GLU A 247 9.93 15.42 -7.73
C GLU A 247 9.26 15.23 -6.35
N PRO A 248 7.96 14.92 -6.24
CA PRO A 248 7.34 14.60 -4.96
C PRO A 248 7.99 13.40 -4.26
N ILE A 249 8.37 12.38 -5.02
CA ILE A 249 9.04 11.19 -4.48
C ILE A 249 10.44 11.54 -3.96
N MET A 250 11.21 12.34 -4.70
CA MET A 250 12.53 12.81 -4.28
C MET A 250 12.45 13.58 -2.96
N GLU A 251 11.51 14.53 -2.85
CA GLU A 251 11.27 15.28 -1.62
C GLU A 251 10.98 14.34 -0.44
N TYR A 252 10.12 13.36 -0.66
CA TYR A 252 9.74 12.39 0.35
C TYR A 252 10.93 11.52 0.79
N ILE A 253 11.67 10.98 -0.16
CA ILE A 253 12.86 10.15 0.13
C ILE A 253 13.93 10.96 0.89
N GLN A 254 14.18 12.20 0.50
CA GLN A 254 15.11 13.09 1.23
C GLN A 254 14.68 13.27 2.69
N SER A 255 13.42 13.55 2.93
CA SER A 255 12.86 13.65 4.29
C SER A 255 12.97 12.32 5.06
N ASN A 256 12.73 11.21 4.40
CA ASN A 256 12.79 9.88 5.01
C ASN A 256 14.22 9.50 5.42
N ILE A 257 15.22 9.85 4.65
CA ILE A 257 16.64 9.63 5.02
C ILE A 257 16.95 10.32 6.35
N VAL A 258 16.48 11.55 6.55
CA VAL A 258 16.68 12.30 7.81
C VAL A 258 16.02 11.55 8.97
N LEU A 259 14.79 11.06 8.77
CA LEU A 259 14.07 10.28 9.78
C LEU A 259 14.84 9.00 10.14
N LEU A 260 15.28 8.24 9.14
CA LEU A 260 15.99 6.99 9.34
C LEU A 260 17.34 7.20 10.07
N LYS A 261 18.08 8.23 9.72
CA LYS A 261 19.31 8.60 10.42
C LYS A 261 19.05 8.95 11.89
N ASN A 262 17.95 9.65 12.17
CA ASN A 262 17.53 9.95 13.53
C ASN A 262 17.15 8.68 14.32
N MET A 263 16.48 7.72 13.69
CA MET A 263 16.17 6.42 14.32
C MET A 263 17.44 5.68 14.75
N ILE A 264 18.48 5.69 13.92
CA ILE A 264 19.77 5.10 14.27
C ILE A 264 20.37 5.84 15.49
N ALA A 265 20.36 7.16 15.48
CA ALA A 265 20.90 7.97 16.57
C ALA A 265 20.16 7.75 17.89
N GLN A 266 18.87 7.43 17.85
CA GLN A 266 18.05 7.13 19.02
C GLN A 266 18.13 5.66 19.47
N GLY A 267 18.92 4.84 18.81
CA GLY A 267 19.15 3.45 19.20
C GLY A 267 17.99 2.49 18.87
N TYR A 268 17.24 2.75 17.80
CA TYR A 268 16.30 1.76 17.28
C TYR A 268 17.04 0.48 16.87
N ALA A 269 16.34 -0.64 17.01
CA ALA A 269 16.89 -1.95 16.75
C ALA A 269 17.40 -2.10 15.31
N ASP A 270 18.45 -2.87 15.16
CA ASP A 270 19.16 -3.17 13.91
C ASP A 270 19.53 -1.96 13.03
N PRO A 271 20.58 -1.21 13.44
CA PRO A 271 21.08 -0.09 12.64
C PRO A 271 21.57 -0.54 11.24
N ARG A 272 21.94 -1.81 11.06
CA ARG A 272 22.40 -2.33 9.77
C ARG A 272 21.28 -2.33 8.73
N THR A 273 20.08 -2.76 9.09
CA THR A 273 18.93 -2.76 8.21
C THR A 273 18.52 -1.35 7.83
N ILE A 274 18.45 -0.44 8.80
CA ILE A 274 18.14 0.97 8.56
C ILE A 274 19.22 1.62 7.69
N THR A 275 20.50 1.34 7.95
CA THR A 275 21.62 1.85 7.15
C THR A 275 21.54 1.37 5.69
N ARG A 276 21.26 0.09 5.46
CA ARG A 276 21.08 -0.42 4.09
C ARG A 276 19.95 0.29 3.36
N ARG A 277 18.85 0.54 4.05
CA ARG A 277 17.70 1.27 3.46
C ARG A 277 18.07 2.71 3.12
N ILE A 278 18.80 3.41 4.00
CA ILE A 278 19.32 4.77 3.74
C ILE A 278 20.22 4.75 2.50
N GLN A 279 21.14 3.80 2.40
CA GLN A 279 22.04 3.68 1.26
C GLN A 279 21.29 3.43 -0.04
N ALA A 280 20.25 2.59 -0.03
CA ALA A 280 19.39 2.37 -1.18
C ALA A 280 18.61 3.62 -1.59
N MET A 281 18.10 4.38 -0.63
CA MET A 281 17.44 5.67 -0.89
C MET A 281 18.40 6.69 -1.48
N GLU A 282 19.60 6.82 -0.95
CA GLU A 282 20.65 7.70 -1.47
C GLU A 282 21.07 7.32 -2.89
N ALA A 283 21.21 6.02 -3.17
CA ALA A 283 21.51 5.52 -4.49
C ALA A 283 20.40 5.85 -5.50
N TRP A 284 19.14 5.72 -5.11
CA TRP A 284 18.01 6.11 -5.95
C TRP A 284 18.01 7.62 -6.23
N LEU A 285 18.26 8.45 -5.21
CA LEU A 285 18.34 9.91 -5.36
C LEU A 285 19.50 10.37 -6.26
N ALA A 286 20.60 9.62 -6.30
CA ALA A 286 21.72 9.93 -7.18
C ALA A 286 21.37 9.78 -8.68
N ASN A 287 20.40 8.92 -9.01
CA ASN A 287 19.90 8.73 -10.37
C ASN A 287 18.40 8.37 -10.30
N PRO A 288 17.52 9.33 -10.01
CA PRO A 288 16.11 9.08 -9.81
C PRO A 288 15.44 8.71 -11.14
N GLN A 289 14.96 7.47 -11.20
CA GLN A 289 14.21 6.92 -12.33
C GLN A 289 12.97 6.20 -11.82
N LEU A 290 11.87 6.38 -12.53
CA LEU A 290 10.60 5.72 -12.25
C LEU A 290 10.16 4.89 -13.44
N LEU A 291 9.56 3.75 -13.17
CA LEU A 291 8.83 2.98 -14.16
C LEU A 291 7.63 3.79 -14.65
N GLN A 292 7.27 3.58 -15.90
CA GLN A 292 6.10 4.19 -16.53
C GLN A 292 5.24 3.08 -17.14
N ALA A 293 3.92 3.26 -17.08
CA ALA A 293 3.03 2.41 -17.87
C ALA A 293 3.28 2.65 -19.36
N ASP A 294 3.18 1.60 -20.16
CA ASP A 294 3.20 1.75 -21.61
C ASP A 294 1.90 2.41 -22.09
N LYS A 295 1.97 3.16 -23.18
CA LYS A 295 0.80 3.90 -23.71
C LYS A 295 -0.35 3.00 -24.14
N ASP A 296 -0.03 1.79 -24.56
CA ASP A 296 -0.95 0.76 -25.02
C ASP A 296 -1.19 -0.34 -23.98
N ALA A 297 -0.90 -0.07 -22.71
CA ALA A 297 -1.16 -0.99 -21.62
C ALA A 297 -2.65 -1.37 -21.54
N GLU A 298 -2.93 -2.64 -21.26
CA GLU A 298 -4.30 -3.13 -21.08
C GLU A 298 -4.67 -3.17 -19.61
N TYR A 299 -5.86 -2.64 -19.32
CA TYR A 299 -6.50 -2.72 -18.01
C TYR A 299 -7.78 -3.53 -18.13
N PHE A 300 -8.19 -4.19 -17.05
CA PHE A 300 -9.49 -4.86 -16.99
C PHE A 300 -10.64 -3.89 -17.23
N ASP A 301 -10.54 -2.71 -16.63
CA ASP A 301 -11.45 -1.60 -16.87
C ASP A 301 -10.74 -0.26 -16.58
N VAL A 302 -11.29 0.82 -17.12
CA VAL A 302 -10.81 2.19 -16.91
C VAL A 302 -11.97 3.03 -16.40
N ILE A 303 -11.78 3.67 -15.25
CA ILE A 303 -12.75 4.61 -14.68
C ILE A 303 -12.13 6.00 -14.78
N GLU A 304 -12.70 6.85 -15.62
CA GLU A 304 -12.29 8.25 -15.74
C GLU A 304 -13.10 9.13 -14.80
N ILE A 305 -12.40 10.01 -14.08
CA ILE A 305 -13.01 10.97 -13.16
C ILE A 305 -12.59 12.37 -13.58
N ASP A 306 -13.56 13.16 -14.03
CA ASP A 306 -13.32 14.57 -14.36
C ASP A 306 -13.51 15.44 -13.11
N MET A 307 -12.40 15.93 -12.57
CA MET A 307 -12.41 16.77 -11.37
C MET A 307 -13.15 18.10 -11.59
N ASN A 308 -13.30 18.54 -12.84
CA ASN A 308 -14.09 19.75 -13.14
C ASN A 308 -15.58 19.57 -12.82
N GLU A 309 -16.06 18.33 -12.78
CA GLU A 309 -17.45 18.01 -12.45
C GLU A 309 -17.70 17.88 -10.94
N ILE A 310 -16.66 17.73 -10.14
CA ILE A 310 -16.76 17.60 -8.68
C ILE A 310 -16.74 19.00 -8.08
N LYS A 311 -17.91 19.48 -7.64
CA LYS A 311 -18.10 20.86 -7.17
C LYS A 311 -18.55 20.96 -5.72
N GLU A 312 -18.73 19.84 -5.06
CA GLU A 312 -19.12 19.74 -3.66
C GLU A 312 -18.48 18.53 -2.99
N PRO A 313 -18.44 18.46 -1.66
CA PRO A 313 -17.94 17.30 -0.96
C PRO A 313 -18.67 16.01 -1.34
N ILE A 314 -17.91 14.92 -1.36
CA ILE A 314 -18.41 13.56 -1.53
C ILE A 314 -18.24 12.83 -0.22
N VAL A 315 -19.30 12.23 0.29
CA VAL A 315 -19.33 11.52 1.56
C VAL A 315 -19.74 10.07 1.35
N CYS A 316 -19.28 9.19 2.21
CA CYS A 316 -19.77 7.81 2.27
C CYS A 316 -20.75 7.67 3.43
N CYS A 317 -21.83 6.95 3.21
CA CYS A 317 -22.84 6.72 4.25
C CYS A 317 -22.24 5.87 5.39
N PRO A 318 -22.70 6.07 6.65
CA PRO A 318 -22.20 5.29 7.78
C PRO A 318 -22.29 3.79 7.53
N ASN A 319 -21.25 3.06 7.99
CA ASN A 319 -21.13 1.61 7.91
C ASN A 319 -20.98 1.03 6.50
N ASP A 320 -20.88 1.85 5.47
CA ASP A 320 -20.62 1.38 4.10
C ASP A 320 -19.73 2.35 3.33
N PRO A 321 -18.41 2.05 3.21
CA PRO A 321 -17.47 2.91 2.50
C PRO A 321 -17.68 2.94 0.98
N ASP A 322 -18.53 2.07 0.43
CA ASP A 322 -18.90 2.07 -0.99
C ASP A 322 -20.11 2.95 -1.26
N ASP A 323 -20.95 3.25 -0.26
CA ASP A 323 -22.15 4.06 -0.43
C ASP A 323 -21.82 5.56 -0.49
N ALA A 324 -21.13 5.93 -1.57
CA ALA A 324 -20.70 7.30 -1.82
C ALA A 324 -21.82 8.15 -2.41
N LYS A 325 -22.02 9.35 -1.87
CA LYS A 325 -23.01 10.34 -2.31
C LYS A 325 -22.43 11.73 -2.24
N THR A 326 -23.00 12.65 -3.02
CA THR A 326 -22.66 14.06 -2.88
C THR A 326 -23.29 14.64 -1.61
N LEU A 327 -22.69 15.71 -1.09
CA LEU A 327 -23.22 16.37 0.11
C LEU A 327 -24.67 16.79 -0.07
N SER A 328 -25.04 17.34 -1.22
CA SER A 328 -26.42 17.74 -1.52
C SER A 328 -27.42 16.59 -1.51
N ASP A 329 -26.99 15.37 -1.88
CA ASP A 329 -27.85 14.19 -1.83
C ASP A 329 -28.22 13.75 -0.40
N VAL A 330 -27.40 14.09 0.59
CA VAL A 330 -27.59 13.71 2.01
C VAL A 330 -27.90 14.88 2.90
N ALA A 331 -27.98 16.09 2.36
CA ALA A 331 -28.30 17.30 3.13
C ALA A 331 -29.65 17.17 3.84
N GLY A 332 -29.69 17.58 5.11
CA GLY A 332 -30.87 17.46 5.95
C GLY A 332 -31.01 16.13 6.71
N ALA A 333 -30.12 15.17 6.49
CA ALA A 333 -30.07 13.97 7.32
C ALA A 333 -29.73 14.33 8.78
N LYS A 334 -30.44 13.69 9.71
CA LYS A 334 -30.18 13.88 11.15
C LYS A 334 -28.82 13.29 11.51
N ILE A 335 -28.02 14.04 12.24
CA ILE A 335 -26.74 13.60 12.80
C ILE A 335 -26.86 13.64 14.32
N ASP A 336 -26.54 12.53 14.97
CA ASP A 336 -26.59 12.42 16.44
C ASP A 336 -25.21 12.65 17.06
N GLU A 337 -24.14 12.24 16.35
CA GLU A 337 -22.76 12.34 16.83
C GLU A 337 -21.79 12.57 15.67
N VAL A 338 -20.73 13.33 15.91
CA VAL A 338 -19.65 13.60 14.96
C VAL A 338 -18.32 13.24 15.59
N PHE A 339 -17.57 12.38 14.91
CA PHE A 339 -16.20 12.04 15.28
C PHE A 339 -15.22 12.61 14.23
N ILE A 340 -14.23 13.38 14.70
CA ILE A 340 -13.16 13.90 13.86
C ILE A 340 -11.86 13.24 14.28
N GLY A 341 -11.28 12.47 13.37
CA GLY A 341 -10.03 11.76 13.64
C GLY A 341 -9.39 11.25 12.37
N SER A 342 -8.07 11.04 12.45
CA SER A 342 -7.28 10.41 11.38
C SER A 342 -6.01 9.84 11.98
N CYS A 343 -5.52 8.75 11.39
CA CYS A 343 -4.19 8.20 11.67
C CYS A 343 -3.10 8.76 10.74
N MET A 344 -3.45 9.68 9.88
CA MET A 344 -2.55 10.32 8.91
C MET A 344 -2.35 11.79 9.22
#